data_939a69b1d2519719d07ac5744c911411
#
_entry.id   939a69b1d2519719d07ac5744c911411
#
_cell.length_a   1.000
_cell.length_b   1.000
_cell.length_c   1.000
_cell.angle_alpha   90.00
_cell.angle_beta   90.00
_cell.angle_gamma   90.00
#
_symmetry.space_group_name_H-M   'P 1'
#
loop_
_entity.id
_entity.type
_entity.pdbx_description
1 polymer ?
#
loop_
_entity_poly.entity_id
_entity_poly.type
_entity_poly.pdbx_seq_one_letter_code
_entity_poly.pdbx_strand_id
1 'polypeptide(L)'
;MTLTEDLKKLAIKAGFASVGIATPQMLQGLPHGWVSTVISLQTPEEALSTVKSVILLSYYAWDKSFNMAVDASYLQSREMHTPHVPKERYQLYYEILKNKAWAIVEYLTKKGYDSRLSLSIPLKTAAVRCGLGSQGKNTLLITPNHGPRIRLIAVLTTAELEIDEPFQDDLCGDCEKCITACPTKALKPYQITINRCLTYAAEEPHAQDVLDDVRKLEKKLIQRPTSNSYIECSTCIEVCPIGKPLRSK
;
A
#
# COMPACT_ATOMS: atom_id res chain seq x y z
N MET A 1 0.02 -22.16 21.89
CA MET A 1 -0.07 -21.23 20.73
C MET A 1 1.34 -20.76 20.41
N THR A 2 1.68 -20.72 19.15
CA THR A 2 2.99 -20.23 18.71
C THR A 2 3.02 -18.69 18.74
N LEU A 3 4.22 -18.11 18.73
CA LEU A 3 4.39 -16.64 18.62
C LEU A 3 3.67 -16.10 17.39
N THR A 4 3.74 -16.84 16.28
CA THR A 4 3.12 -16.52 15.01
C THR A 4 1.59 -16.47 15.10
N GLU A 5 0.98 -17.45 15.72
CA GLU A 5 -0.49 -17.49 15.92
C GLU A 5 -0.99 -16.32 16.77
N ASP A 6 -0.28 -16.04 17.88
CA ASP A 6 -0.64 -14.95 18.78
C ASP A 6 -0.54 -13.59 18.06
N LEU A 7 0.52 -13.40 17.26
CA LEU A 7 0.74 -12.20 16.47
C LEU A 7 -0.35 -12.01 15.41
N LYS A 8 -0.70 -13.08 14.66
CA LYS A 8 -1.78 -13.02 13.67
C LYS A 8 -3.12 -12.65 14.32
N LYS A 9 -3.46 -13.24 15.48
CA LYS A 9 -4.66 -12.88 16.25
C LYS A 9 -4.64 -11.43 16.72
N LEU A 10 -3.49 -10.96 17.20
CA LEU A 10 -3.33 -9.56 17.62
C LEU A 10 -3.55 -8.58 16.47
N ALA A 11 -3.01 -8.88 15.28
CA ALA A 11 -3.18 -8.04 14.10
C ALA A 11 -4.64 -7.95 13.67
N ILE A 12 -5.37 -9.08 13.64
CA ILE A 12 -6.81 -9.07 13.36
C ILE A 12 -7.58 -8.26 14.43
N LYS A 13 -7.23 -8.42 15.71
CA LYS A 13 -7.83 -7.63 16.80
C LYS A 13 -7.53 -6.13 16.67
N ALA A 14 -6.37 -5.76 16.16
CA ALA A 14 -6.02 -4.37 15.85
C ALA A 14 -6.79 -3.80 14.65
N GLY A 15 -7.54 -4.64 13.93
CA GLY A 15 -8.42 -4.26 12.84
C GLY A 15 -7.80 -4.43 11.44
N PHE A 16 -6.72 -5.19 11.31
CA PHE A 16 -6.22 -5.58 10.00
C PHE A 16 -7.11 -6.68 9.40
N ALA A 17 -7.28 -6.65 8.09
CA ALA A 17 -8.13 -7.57 7.36
C ALA A 17 -7.45 -8.93 7.12
N SER A 18 -6.14 -8.91 6.93
CA SER A 18 -5.31 -10.12 6.80
C SER A 18 -3.84 -9.83 7.16
N VAL A 19 -3.13 -10.91 7.45
CA VAL A 19 -1.72 -10.90 7.86
C VAL A 19 -1.00 -12.00 7.09
N GLY A 20 0.15 -11.67 6.52
CA GLY A 20 1.05 -12.64 5.89
C GLY A 20 2.47 -12.45 6.38
N ILE A 21 3.22 -13.53 6.43
CA ILE A 21 4.60 -13.55 6.92
C ILE A 21 5.51 -14.09 5.84
N ALA A 22 6.57 -13.33 5.52
CA ALA A 22 7.61 -13.69 4.59
C ALA A 22 8.98 -13.63 5.26
N THR A 23 9.98 -14.29 4.67
CA THR A 23 11.38 -14.01 4.99
C THR A 23 11.93 -12.88 4.11
N PRO A 24 13.01 -12.23 4.53
CA PRO A 24 13.71 -11.26 3.68
C PRO A 24 14.14 -11.85 2.33
N GLN A 25 14.55 -13.11 2.31
CA GLN A 25 15.00 -13.82 1.10
C GLN A 25 13.88 -13.97 0.05
N MET A 26 12.63 -14.16 0.48
CA MET A 26 11.48 -14.20 -0.43
C MET A 26 11.24 -12.88 -1.15
N LEU A 27 11.80 -11.79 -0.65
CA LEU A 27 11.67 -10.44 -1.19
C LEU A 27 12.87 -9.97 -2.00
N GLN A 28 13.92 -10.77 -2.09
CA GLN A 28 15.11 -10.45 -2.89
C GLN A 28 14.77 -10.45 -4.38
N GLY A 29 15.34 -9.49 -5.11
CA GLY A 29 15.14 -9.35 -6.57
C GLY A 29 13.72 -9.01 -7.00
N LEU A 30 12.83 -8.66 -6.07
CA LEU A 30 11.49 -8.20 -6.45
C LEU A 30 11.58 -6.91 -7.26
N PRO A 31 10.80 -6.79 -8.35
CA PRO A 31 10.76 -5.56 -9.13
C PRO A 31 10.26 -4.42 -8.24
N HIS A 32 11.04 -3.36 -8.22
CA HIS A 32 10.61 -2.10 -7.63
C HIS A 32 9.62 -1.46 -8.61
N GLY A 33 8.35 -1.42 -8.25
CA GLY A 33 7.35 -0.64 -8.98
C GLY A 33 7.62 0.87 -8.81
N TRP A 34 6.74 1.70 -9.36
CA TRP A 34 6.80 3.13 -9.11
C TRP A 34 6.71 3.42 -7.60
N VAL A 35 7.60 4.25 -7.16
CA VAL A 35 7.64 4.82 -5.82
C VAL A 35 7.64 6.32 -6.00
N SER A 36 6.95 7.03 -5.14
CA SER A 36 7.02 8.48 -5.13
C SER A 36 8.46 8.92 -4.84
N THR A 37 8.82 10.11 -5.27
CA THR A 37 10.16 10.68 -5.02
C THR A 37 10.48 10.81 -3.53
N VAL A 38 9.47 10.70 -2.65
CA VAL A 38 9.56 10.79 -1.19
C VAL A 38 10.07 9.52 -0.54
N ILE A 39 9.74 8.36 -1.11
CA ILE A 39 10.04 7.07 -0.51
C ILE A 39 11.04 6.34 -1.41
N SER A 40 12.31 6.30 -1.02
CA SER A 40 13.23 5.35 -1.63
C SER A 40 12.92 3.96 -1.11
N LEU A 41 12.74 3.00 -2.05
CA LEU A 41 12.57 1.60 -1.67
C LEU A 41 13.86 1.07 -1.05
N GLN A 42 13.68 0.31 0.01
CA GLN A 42 14.73 -0.36 0.74
C GLN A 42 14.52 -1.87 0.67
N THR A 43 15.58 -2.62 0.81
CA THR A 43 15.45 -4.03 1.19
C THR A 43 15.07 -4.14 2.67
N PRO A 44 14.49 -5.26 3.11
CA PRO A 44 14.22 -5.47 4.53
C PRO A 44 15.47 -5.32 5.40
N GLU A 45 16.63 -5.78 4.89
CA GLU A 45 17.93 -5.74 5.59
C GLU A 45 18.50 -4.33 5.69
N GLU A 46 18.28 -3.47 4.70
CA GLU A 46 18.64 -2.04 4.79
C GLU A 46 17.80 -1.31 5.83
N ALA A 47 16.54 -1.70 5.98
CA ALA A 47 15.66 -1.11 6.98
C ALA A 47 15.91 -1.63 8.40
N LEU A 48 16.21 -2.94 8.55
CA LEU A 48 16.56 -3.59 9.83
C LEU A 48 17.60 -4.69 9.54
N SER A 49 18.87 -4.42 9.81
CA SER A 49 20.00 -5.29 9.42
C SER A 49 19.94 -6.73 9.95
N THR A 50 19.26 -6.94 11.06
CA THR A 50 19.07 -8.25 11.73
C THR A 50 17.68 -8.84 11.49
N VAL A 51 16.96 -8.38 10.48
CA VAL A 51 15.60 -8.85 10.17
C VAL A 51 15.58 -10.33 9.84
N LYS A 52 14.64 -11.06 10.44
CA LYS A 52 14.38 -12.47 10.18
C LYS A 52 13.01 -12.72 9.57
N SER A 53 12.03 -11.89 9.92
CA SER A 53 10.68 -11.99 9.37
C SER A 53 10.12 -10.64 8.98
N VAL A 54 9.34 -10.65 7.90
CA VAL A 54 8.59 -9.51 7.36
C VAL A 54 7.11 -9.80 7.50
N ILE A 55 6.42 -9.05 8.33
CA ILE A 55 4.98 -9.20 8.59
C ILE A 55 4.25 -8.20 7.72
N LEU A 56 3.48 -8.67 6.74
CA LEU A 56 2.63 -7.87 5.88
C LEU A 56 1.24 -7.78 6.50
N LEU A 57 0.76 -6.56 6.68
CA LEU A 57 -0.54 -6.25 7.27
C LEU A 57 -1.41 -5.57 6.21
N SER A 58 -2.57 -6.13 5.91
CA SER A 58 -3.53 -5.51 5.02
C SER A 58 -4.68 -4.88 5.82
N TYR A 59 -5.05 -3.66 5.49
CA TYR A 59 -6.13 -2.93 6.10
C TYR A 59 -7.22 -2.63 5.08
N TYR A 60 -8.47 -2.99 5.38
CA TYR A 60 -9.61 -2.62 4.55
C TYR A 60 -9.88 -1.12 4.72
N ALA A 61 -9.59 -0.37 3.69
CA ALA A 61 -9.77 1.07 3.69
C ALA A 61 -10.54 1.45 2.43
N TRP A 62 -11.86 1.45 2.53
CA TRP A 62 -12.72 1.79 1.41
C TRP A 62 -13.83 2.75 1.82
N ASP A 63 -13.41 3.93 2.10
CA ASP A 63 -14.22 5.14 2.11
C ASP A 63 -13.45 6.19 1.30
N LYS A 64 -14.14 7.13 0.66
CA LYS A 64 -13.46 8.18 -0.12
C LYS A 64 -12.49 9.02 0.71
N SER A 65 -12.75 9.17 2.00
CA SER A 65 -11.86 9.85 2.94
C SER A 65 -10.48 9.18 3.06
N PHE A 66 -10.40 7.86 2.88
CA PHE A 66 -9.12 7.14 2.90
C PHE A 66 -8.25 7.39 1.68
N ASN A 67 -8.82 7.91 0.59
CA ASN A 67 -8.08 8.29 -0.60
C ASN A 67 -7.66 9.76 -0.58
N MET A 68 -7.89 10.46 0.53
CA MET A 68 -7.48 11.85 0.69
C MET A 68 -5.98 11.94 0.95
N ALA A 69 -5.30 12.77 0.19
CA ALA A 69 -3.94 13.20 0.43
C ALA A 69 -3.89 14.69 0.72
N VAL A 70 -2.92 15.09 1.49
CA VAL A 70 -2.66 16.48 1.83
C VAL A 70 -1.25 16.89 1.41
N ASP A 71 -1.03 18.18 1.27
CA ASP A 71 0.31 18.71 1.10
C ASP A 71 1.12 18.42 2.38
N ALA A 72 2.29 17.79 2.22
CA ALA A 72 3.12 17.39 3.35
C ALA A 72 3.62 18.60 4.17
N SER A 73 3.69 19.78 3.59
CA SER A 73 3.99 21.01 4.32
C SER A 73 2.99 21.31 5.44
N TYR A 74 1.75 20.83 5.31
CA TYR A 74 0.74 20.92 6.37
C TYR A 74 1.11 20.06 7.59
N LEU A 75 1.78 18.94 7.39
CA LEU A 75 2.21 18.03 8.46
C LEU A 75 3.49 18.54 9.16
N GLN A 76 4.34 19.27 8.46
CA GLN A 76 5.59 19.84 9.01
C GLN A 76 5.36 20.76 10.21
N SER A 77 4.24 21.47 10.25
CA SER A 77 3.90 22.35 11.35
C SER A 77 3.57 21.61 12.66
N ARG A 78 3.41 20.30 12.64
CA ARG A 78 3.05 19.47 13.81
C ARG A 78 4.19 18.59 14.33
N GLU A 79 5.18 18.27 13.48
CA GLU A 79 6.31 17.42 13.88
C GLU A 79 7.55 18.30 14.17
N MET A 80 7.75 18.66 15.43
CA MET A 80 8.88 19.51 15.88
C MET A 80 10.27 18.89 15.67
N HIS A 81 10.39 17.68 15.12
CA HIS A 81 11.64 16.91 15.15
C HIS A 81 12.06 16.25 13.83
N THR A 82 11.41 16.53 12.68
CA THR A 82 11.87 16.03 11.38
C THR A 82 12.25 17.17 10.45
N PRO A 83 13.56 17.47 10.30
CA PRO A 83 14.00 18.64 9.52
C PRO A 83 13.85 18.53 8.01
N HIS A 84 13.43 17.39 7.46
CA HIS A 84 13.35 17.15 6.01
C HIS A 84 12.15 16.29 5.61
N VAL A 85 10.92 16.78 5.81
CA VAL A 85 9.81 16.26 5.01
C VAL A 85 9.78 17.10 3.72
N PRO A 86 10.04 16.51 2.54
CA PRO A 86 9.92 17.21 1.27
C PRO A 86 8.51 17.79 1.11
N LYS A 87 8.35 18.83 0.29
CA LYS A 87 7.05 19.45 -0.05
C LYS A 87 6.15 18.52 -0.87
N GLU A 88 5.93 17.31 -0.41
CA GLU A 88 5.28 16.25 -1.17
C GLU A 88 3.94 15.87 -0.57
N ARG A 89 3.14 15.15 -1.34
CA ARG A 89 1.79 14.75 -0.98
C ARG A 89 1.83 13.56 -0.02
N TYR A 90 0.98 13.57 0.99
CA TYR A 90 0.93 12.55 2.02
C TYR A 90 -0.50 11.99 2.17
N GLN A 91 -0.66 10.70 2.01
CA GLN A 91 -1.95 10.03 2.18
C GLN A 91 -2.28 9.85 3.66
N LEU A 92 -3.43 10.37 4.09
CA LEU A 92 -3.84 10.37 5.50
C LEU A 92 -4.03 8.96 6.07
N TYR A 93 -4.32 7.96 5.26
CA TYR A 93 -4.45 6.58 5.73
C TYR A 93 -3.16 6.00 6.31
N TYR A 94 -1.99 6.53 5.97
CA TYR A 94 -0.73 6.06 6.56
C TYR A 94 -0.70 6.23 8.07
N GLU A 95 -1.29 7.30 8.61
CA GLU A 95 -1.36 7.50 10.07
C GLU A 95 -2.22 6.42 10.74
N ILE A 96 -3.33 6.03 10.12
CA ILE A 96 -4.18 4.95 10.64
C ILE A 96 -3.42 3.63 10.64
N LEU A 97 -2.71 3.32 9.53
CA LEU A 97 -1.92 2.09 9.41
C LEU A 97 -0.81 2.04 10.47
N LYS A 98 -0.04 3.12 10.61
CA LYS A 98 1.06 3.20 11.59
C LYS A 98 0.54 3.00 13.01
N ASN A 99 -0.52 3.73 13.40
CA ASN A 99 -1.12 3.62 14.72
C ASN A 99 -1.60 2.20 15.04
N LYS A 100 -2.25 1.53 14.10
CA LYS A 100 -2.71 0.15 14.29
C LYS A 100 -1.56 -0.85 14.33
N ALA A 101 -0.57 -0.71 13.44
CA ALA A 101 0.57 -1.60 13.36
C ALA A 101 1.53 -1.44 14.54
N TRP A 102 1.49 -0.30 15.25
CA TRP A 102 2.28 -0.09 16.44
C TRP A 102 2.02 -1.13 17.52
N ALA A 103 0.79 -1.63 17.66
CA ALA A 103 0.46 -2.69 18.61
C ALA A 103 1.27 -3.98 18.37
N ILE A 104 1.61 -4.27 17.11
CA ILE A 104 2.43 -5.43 16.72
C ILE A 104 3.89 -5.19 17.12
N VAL A 105 4.41 -3.99 16.84
CA VAL A 105 5.77 -3.59 17.26
C VAL A 105 5.91 -3.67 18.77
N GLU A 106 4.98 -3.08 19.50
CA GLU A 106 4.96 -3.10 20.98
C GLU A 106 4.94 -4.52 21.53
N TYR A 107 4.10 -5.39 20.97
CA TYR A 107 4.00 -6.79 21.39
C TYR A 107 5.33 -7.54 21.21
N LEU A 108 5.97 -7.39 20.05
CA LEU A 108 7.24 -8.04 19.75
C LEU A 108 8.38 -7.48 20.61
N THR A 109 8.42 -6.15 20.79
CA THR A 109 9.42 -5.50 21.63
C THR A 109 9.32 -5.94 23.09
N LYS A 110 8.10 -6.10 23.63
CA LYS A 110 7.89 -6.65 24.98
C LYS A 110 8.36 -8.10 25.13
N LYS A 111 8.46 -8.84 24.02
CA LYS A 111 9.02 -10.20 23.99
C LYS A 111 10.53 -10.24 23.71
N GLY A 112 11.19 -9.08 23.62
CA GLY A 112 12.64 -8.97 23.44
C GLY A 112 13.09 -8.98 21.97
N TYR A 113 12.20 -8.78 21.01
CA TYR A 113 12.54 -8.73 19.58
C TYR A 113 12.58 -7.27 19.10
N ASP A 114 13.63 -6.91 18.38
CA ASP A 114 13.66 -5.66 17.64
C ASP A 114 12.59 -5.70 16.55
N SER A 115 11.87 -4.58 16.41
CA SER A 115 10.78 -4.49 15.43
C SER A 115 10.62 -3.06 14.93
N ARG A 116 10.31 -2.93 13.64
CA ARG A 116 10.21 -1.64 12.96
C ARG A 116 9.07 -1.62 11.96
N LEU A 117 8.29 -0.54 11.94
CA LEU A 117 7.34 -0.27 10.86
C LEU A 117 8.08 0.04 9.57
N SER A 118 7.56 -0.42 8.44
CA SER A 118 8.08 -0.09 7.13
C SER A 118 6.97 0.15 6.11
N LEU A 119 7.13 1.25 5.36
CA LEU A 119 6.38 1.57 4.13
C LEU A 119 7.31 1.58 2.92
N SER A 120 8.61 1.39 3.14
CA SER A 120 9.67 1.55 2.13
C SER A 120 10.13 0.24 1.48
N ILE A 121 9.52 -0.90 1.80
CA ILE A 121 9.74 -2.15 1.05
C ILE A 121 8.69 -2.30 -0.06
N PRO A 122 8.88 -3.19 -1.07
CA PRO A 122 7.92 -3.41 -2.15
C PRO A 122 6.66 -4.15 -1.66
N LEU A 123 5.80 -3.45 -0.89
CA LEU A 123 4.68 -4.01 -0.12
C LEU A 123 3.72 -4.88 -0.96
N LYS A 124 3.39 -4.48 -2.19
CA LYS A 124 2.40 -5.20 -3.02
C LYS A 124 2.94 -6.57 -3.45
N THR A 125 4.17 -6.61 -3.93
CA THR A 125 4.84 -7.86 -4.32
C THR A 125 5.15 -8.74 -3.11
N ALA A 126 5.56 -8.13 -2.01
CA ALA A 126 5.75 -8.82 -0.74
C ALA A 126 4.46 -9.49 -0.25
N ALA A 127 3.32 -8.80 -0.38
CA ALA A 127 2.02 -9.32 0.01
C ALA A 127 1.58 -10.54 -0.82
N VAL A 128 1.92 -10.59 -2.12
CA VAL A 128 1.71 -11.79 -2.95
C VAL A 128 2.58 -12.94 -2.46
N ARG A 129 3.85 -12.66 -2.12
CA ARG A 129 4.80 -13.67 -1.64
C ARG A 129 4.44 -14.29 -0.29
N CYS A 130 3.67 -13.60 0.52
CA CYS A 130 3.17 -14.12 1.81
C CYS A 130 1.67 -14.45 1.79
N GLY A 131 1.10 -14.75 0.63
CA GLY A 131 -0.22 -15.37 0.51
C GLY A 131 -1.42 -14.44 0.66
N LEU A 132 -1.25 -13.10 0.68
CA LEU A 132 -2.38 -12.20 0.90
C LEU A 132 -3.31 -12.03 -0.31
N GLY A 133 -2.85 -12.38 -1.51
CA GLY A 133 -3.61 -12.26 -2.74
C GLY A 133 -2.73 -12.24 -3.99
N SER A 134 -3.31 -12.01 -5.15
CA SER A 134 -2.61 -11.95 -6.43
C SER A 134 -2.29 -10.51 -6.86
N GLN A 135 -1.31 -10.37 -7.76
CA GLN A 135 -1.14 -9.12 -8.48
C GLN A 135 -2.32 -8.92 -9.45
N GLY A 136 -2.96 -7.77 -9.38
CA GLY A 136 -4.05 -7.43 -10.28
C GLY A 136 -3.59 -6.85 -11.62
N LYS A 137 -4.45 -6.95 -12.64
CA LYS A 137 -4.24 -6.29 -13.95
C LYS A 137 -4.12 -4.76 -13.82
N ASN A 138 -4.61 -4.18 -12.71
CA ASN A 138 -4.42 -2.77 -12.36
C ASN A 138 -3.14 -2.50 -11.55
N THR A 139 -2.24 -3.47 -11.44
CA THR A 139 -0.97 -3.41 -10.67
C THR A 139 -1.12 -3.26 -9.15
N LEU A 140 -2.33 -3.37 -8.63
CA LEU A 140 -2.59 -3.39 -7.20
C LEU A 140 -2.63 -4.84 -6.68
N LEU A 141 -2.47 -5.03 -5.37
CA LEU A 141 -2.79 -6.30 -4.73
C LEU A 141 -4.30 -6.52 -4.78
N ILE A 142 -4.72 -7.70 -5.23
CA ILE A 142 -6.11 -8.16 -5.18
C ILE A 142 -6.21 -9.25 -4.12
N THR A 143 -6.90 -8.95 -3.02
CA THR A 143 -7.19 -9.96 -1.99
C THR A 143 -8.52 -10.64 -2.28
N PRO A 144 -8.72 -11.93 -1.93
CA PRO A 144 -9.96 -12.64 -2.21
C PRO A 144 -11.21 -11.93 -1.64
N ASN A 145 -11.13 -11.47 -0.40
CA ASN A 145 -12.28 -10.92 0.34
C ASN A 145 -12.54 -9.44 0.08
N HIS A 146 -11.50 -8.64 -0.23
CA HIS A 146 -11.62 -7.19 -0.33
C HIS A 146 -11.18 -6.62 -1.69
N GLY A 147 -10.72 -7.48 -2.60
CA GLY A 147 -10.19 -7.04 -3.89
C GLY A 147 -9.03 -6.04 -3.68
N PRO A 148 -8.99 -4.95 -4.49
CA PRO A 148 -7.96 -3.91 -4.36
C PRO A 148 -8.26 -2.86 -3.28
N ARG A 149 -9.30 -3.04 -2.46
CA ARG A 149 -9.78 -2.07 -1.47
C ARG A 149 -9.05 -2.20 -0.15
N ILE A 150 -7.75 -2.40 -0.21
CA ILE A 150 -6.87 -2.55 0.95
C ILE A 150 -5.70 -1.59 0.88
N ARG A 151 -5.12 -1.32 2.03
CA ARG A 151 -3.85 -0.62 2.18
C ARG A 151 -2.88 -1.51 2.95
N LEU A 152 -1.61 -1.37 2.68
CA LEU A 152 -0.55 -2.24 3.19
C LEU A 152 0.44 -1.47 4.06
N ILE A 153 0.90 -2.13 5.10
CA ILE A 153 2.06 -1.73 5.90
C ILE A 153 2.82 -2.99 6.32
N ALA A 154 4.12 -2.89 6.52
CA ALA A 154 4.93 -3.99 7.03
C ALA A 154 5.46 -3.70 8.43
N VAL A 155 5.69 -4.78 9.18
CA VAL A 155 6.53 -4.79 10.38
C VAL A 155 7.70 -5.73 10.11
N LEU A 156 8.91 -5.20 10.20
CA LEU A 156 10.16 -5.95 10.14
C LEU A 156 10.54 -6.37 11.55
N THR A 157 11.00 -7.59 11.77
CA THR A 157 11.36 -8.06 13.11
C THR A 157 12.50 -9.07 13.11
N THR A 158 13.23 -9.11 14.23
CA THR A 158 14.26 -10.13 14.50
C THR A 158 13.67 -11.46 15.01
N ALA A 159 12.36 -11.51 15.26
CA ALA A 159 11.68 -12.76 15.58
C ALA A 159 11.65 -13.71 14.38
N GLU A 160 11.93 -14.99 14.61
CA GLU A 160 11.68 -16.04 13.63
C GLU A 160 10.22 -16.49 13.74
N LEU A 161 9.47 -16.27 12.66
CA LEU A 161 8.03 -16.58 12.58
C LEU A 161 7.79 -17.67 11.55
N GLU A 162 6.68 -18.39 11.70
CA GLU A 162 6.21 -19.34 10.69
C GLU A 162 5.80 -18.60 9.42
N ILE A 163 6.33 -19.02 8.26
CA ILE A 163 6.20 -18.34 6.97
C ILE A 163 4.92 -18.80 6.28
N ASP A 164 4.25 -17.88 5.64
CA ASP A 164 3.10 -18.19 4.79
C ASP A 164 3.54 -18.48 3.34
N GLU A 165 2.83 -19.38 2.68
CA GLU A 165 3.07 -19.72 1.28
C GLU A 165 2.62 -18.61 0.32
N PRO A 166 3.31 -18.42 -0.81
CA PRO A 166 2.89 -17.46 -1.84
C PRO A 166 1.48 -17.75 -2.37
N PHE A 167 0.74 -16.69 -2.68
CA PHE A 167 -0.56 -16.82 -3.33
C PHE A 167 -0.39 -17.29 -4.78
N GLN A 168 -1.12 -18.33 -5.18
CA GLN A 168 -0.92 -19.02 -6.45
C GLN A 168 -1.95 -18.66 -7.53
N ASP A 169 -3.17 -18.28 -7.14
CA ASP A 169 -4.26 -18.06 -8.09
C ASP A 169 -4.18 -16.67 -8.75
N ASP A 170 -4.58 -16.59 -10.02
CA ASP A 170 -4.88 -15.31 -10.66
C ASP A 170 -6.35 -14.93 -10.42
N LEU A 171 -6.58 -14.01 -9.49
CA LEU A 171 -7.93 -13.56 -9.17
C LEU A 171 -8.57 -12.69 -10.27
N CYS A 172 -7.80 -12.18 -11.22
CA CYS A 172 -8.33 -11.37 -12.32
C CYS A 172 -8.92 -12.21 -13.47
N GLY A 173 -8.35 -13.40 -13.75
CA GLY A 173 -8.74 -14.21 -14.91
C GLY A 173 -8.87 -13.36 -16.19
N ASP A 174 -9.98 -13.47 -16.90
CA ASP A 174 -10.25 -12.73 -18.15
C ASP A 174 -10.80 -11.30 -17.91
N CYS A 175 -11.01 -10.88 -16.66
CA CYS A 175 -11.58 -9.56 -16.35
C CYS A 175 -10.63 -8.41 -16.72
N GLU A 176 -11.12 -7.43 -17.49
CA GLU A 176 -10.39 -6.22 -17.90
C GLU A 176 -11.11 -4.91 -17.55
N LYS A 177 -12.05 -4.95 -16.60
CA LYS A 177 -12.87 -3.79 -16.24
C LYS A 177 -12.05 -2.57 -15.81
N CYS A 178 -10.96 -2.78 -15.06
CA CYS A 178 -10.07 -1.70 -14.61
C CYS A 178 -9.29 -1.06 -15.77
N ILE A 179 -8.90 -1.84 -16.78
CA ILE A 179 -8.19 -1.37 -17.97
C ILE A 179 -9.13 -0.51 -18.80
N THR A 180 -10.33 -1.04 -19.09
CA THR A 180 -11.36 -0.34 -19.89
C THR A 180 -11.83 0.96 -19.23
N ALA A 181 -11.97 0.97 -17.91
CA ALA A 181 -12.46 2.13 -17.15
C ALA A 181 -11.39 3.21 -16.93
N CYS A 182 -10.10 2.93 -17.17
CA CYS A 182 -9.03 3.89 -16.91
C CYS A 182 -9.15 5.12 -17.83
N PRO A 183 -9.41 6.33 -17.30
CA PRO A 183 -9.72 7.51 -18.11
C PRO A 183 -8.54 7.99 -18.96
N THR A 184 -7.32 7.64 -18.57
CA THR A 184 -6.08 8.02 -19.25
C THR A 184 -5.41 6.87 -19.98
N LYS A 185 -6.04 5.67 -19.98
CA LYS A 185 -5.49 4.45 -20.60
C LYS A 185 -4.07 4.12 -20.08
N ALA A 186 -3.85 4.34 -18.80
CA ALA A 186 -2.57 4.07 -18.16
C ALA A 186 -2.29 2.57 -17.97
N LEU A 187 -3.32 1.71 -18.02
CA LEU A 187 -3.24 0.30 -17.67
C LEU A 187 -3.18 -0.60 -18.90
N LYS A 188 -2.29 -1.58 -18.84
CA LYS A 188 -2.29 -2.82 -19.62
C LYS A 188 -2.32 -4.00 -18.62
N PRO A 189 -2.64 -5.24 -19.04
CA PRO A 189 -2.65 -6.36 -18.11
C PRO A 189 -1.35 -6.45 -17.30
N TYR A 190 -1.45 -6.30 -15.97
CA TYR A 190 -0.34 -6.34 -14.99
C TYR A 190 0.75 -5.27 -15.16
N GLN A 191 0.49 -4.24 -15.95
CA GLN A 191 1.43 -3.15 -16.24
C GLN A 191 0.76 -1.79 -16.13
N ILE A 192 1.52 -0.80 -15.72
CA ILE A 192 1.10 0.60 -15.69
C ILE A 192 2.11 1.49 -16.42
N THR A 193 1.59 2.37 -17.26
CA THR A 193 2.35 3.50 -17.80
C THR A 193 2.18 4.66 -16.83
N ILE A 194 3.15 4.82 -15.92
CA ILE A 194 2.98 5.64 -14.72
C ILE A 194 2.71 7.12 -15.03
N ASN A 195 3.39 7.70 -16.03
CA ASN A 195 3.19 9.09 -16.47
C ASN A 195 1.81 9.35 -17.12
N ARG A 196 0.99 8.31 -17.27
CA ARG A 196 -0.42 8.41 -17.62
C ARG A 196 -1.36 8.24 -16.43
N CYS A 197 -0.87 7.85 -15.24
CA CYS A 197 -1.73 7.66 -14.07
C CYS A 197 -2.15 8.99 -13.45
N LEU A 198 -3.45 9.19 -13.23
CA LEU A 198 -3.96 10.40 -12.58
C LEU A 198 -3.50 10.54 -11.12
N THR A 199 -3.32 9.44 -10.41
CA THR A 199 -2.78 9.47 -9.05
C THR A 199 -1.34 9.99 -9.08
N TYR A 200 -0.48 9.47 -9.96
CA TYR A 200 0.87 9.96 -10.14
C TYR A 200 0.89 11.46 -10.52
N ALA A 201 0.06 11.85 -11.48
CA ALA A 201 -0.02 13.26 -11.88
C ALA A 201 -0.43 14.18 -10.71
N ALA A 202 -1.29 13.73 -9.81
CA ALA A 202 -1.72 14.50 -8.65
C ALA A 202 -0.67 14.50 -7.52
N GLU A 203 0.02 13.39 -7.31
CA GLU A 203 1.10 13.27 -6.31
C GLU A 203 2.34 14.07 -6.70
N GLU A 204 2.67 14.08 -7.99
CA GLU A 204 3.87 14.74 -8.54
C GLU A 204 3.46 15.91 -9.46
N PRO A 205 3.02 17.02 -8.87
CA PRO A 205 2.50 18.17 -9.65
C PRO A 205 3.56 18.81 -10.56
N HIS A 206 4.83 18.64 -10.24
CA HIS A 206 5.98 19.21 -10.98
C HIS A 206 6.70 18.18 -11.88
N ALA A 207 6.23 16.92 -11.94
CA ALA A 207 6.83 15.91 -12.81
C ALA A 207 6.72 16.31 -14.28
N GLN A 208 7.87 16.35 -14.95
CA GLN A 208 8.00 16.80 -16.35
C GLN A 208 7.60 15.72 -17.35
N ASP A 209 7.57 14.45 -16.91
CA ASP A 209 7.23 13.29 -17.73
C ASP A 209 5.72 13.06 -17.86
N VAL A 210 4.89 13.73 -17.05
CA VAL A 210 3.42 13.63 -17.15
C VAL A 210 2.93 14.33 -18.40
N LEU A 211 2.20 13.59 -19.24
CA LEU A 211 1.71 14.08 -20.52
C LEU A 211 0.67 15.21 -20.38
N ASP A 212 0.62 16.16 -21.30
CA ASP A 212 -0.28 17.31 -21.27
C ASP A 212 -1.77 16.92 -21.24
N ASP A 213 -2.16 15.89 -21.98
CA ASP A 213 -3.53 15.37 -21.94
C ASP A 213 -3.91 14.82 -20.57
N VAL A 214 -2.96 14.18 -19.89
CA VAL A 214 -3.14 13.67 -18.52
C VAL A 214 -3.26 14.82 -17.52
N ARG A 215 -2.43 15.86 -17.64
CA ARG A 215 -2.54 17.07 -16.79
C ARG A 215 -3.88 17.78 -16.95
N LYS A 216 -4.42 17.85 -18.17
CA LYS A 216 -5.77 18.41 -18.40
C LYS A 216 -6.86 17.56 -17.74
N LEU A 217 -6.75 16.23 -17.82
CA LEU A 217 -7.71 15.32 -17.16
C LEU A 217 -7.54 15.33 -15.64
N GLU A 218 -6.33 15.40 -15.12
CA GLU A 218 -6.06 15.53 -13.68
C GLU A 218 -6.79 16.74 -13.09
N LYS A 219 -6.65 17.93 -13.69
CA LYS A 219 -7.35 19.15 -13.26
C LYS A 219 -8.87 19.03 -13.30
N LYS A 220 -9.42 18.21 -14.20
CA LYS A 220 -10.86 18.02 -14.37
C LYS A 220 -11.44 16.96 -13.45
N LEU A 221 -10.73 15.87 -13.21
CA LEU A 221 -11.26 14.66 -12.59
C LEU A 221 -10.82 14.50 -11.13
N ILE A 222 -9.67 15.04 -10.74
CA ILE A 222 -9.18 14.94 -9.37
C ILE A 222 -9.89 15.99 -8.51
N GLN A 223 -10.65 15.50 -7.53
CA GLN A 223 -11.35 16.36 -6.58
C GLN A 223 -10.34 16.96 -5.59
N ARG A 224 -10.47 18.27 -5.35
CA ARG A 224 -9.64 19.02 -4.41
C ARG A 224 -10.53 19.65 -3.35
N PRO A 225 -10.75 18.98 -2.20
CA PRO A 225 -11.59 19.51 -1.12
C PRO A 225 -11.07 20.83 -0.56
N THR A 226 -9.75 21.03 -0.55
CA THR A 226 -9.09 22.29 -0.19
C THR A 226 -7.95 22.59 -1.18
N SER A 227 -7.35 23.78 -1.10
CA SER A 227 -6.16 24.11 -1.89
C SER A 227 -4.97 23.17 -1.66
N ASN A 228 -4.91 22.55 -0.47
CA ASN A 228 -3.79 21.72 -0.02
C ASN A 228 -4.16 20.24 0.09
N SER A 229 -5.30 19.82 -0.45
CA SER A 229 -5.73 18.42 -0.42
C SER A 229 -6.32 17.96 -1.74
N TYR A 230 -6.26 16.66 -1.99
CA TYR A 230 -6.90 16.03 -3.14
C TYR A 230 -7.34 14.62 -2.79
N ILE A 231 -8.26 14.08 -3.59
CA ILE A 231 -8.69 12.69 -3.50
C ILE A 231 -8.06 11.92 -4.66
N GLU A 232 -7.30 10.88 -4.34
CA GLU A 232 -6.66 10.02 -5.34
C GLU A 232 -7.68 9.42 -6.32
N CYS A 233 -7.26 9.24 -7.57
CA CYS A 233 -8.05 8.50 -8.54
C CYS A 233 -8.23 7.05 -8.09
N SER A 234 -9.47 6.63 -7.92
CA SER A 234 -9.85 5.28 -7.47
C SER A 234 -10.61 4.47 -8.53
N THR A 235 -10.73 4.97 -9.77
CA THR A 235 -11.55 4.34 -10.81
C THR A 235 -11.23 2.85 -11.01
N CYS A 236 -9.95 2.46 -11.10
CA CYS A 236 -9.55 1.07 -11.27
C CYS A 236 -9.86 0.18 -10.04
N ILE A 237 -9.98 0.78 -8.85
CA ILE A 237 -10.38 0.10 -7.62
C ILE A 237 -11.90 -0.06 -7.59
N GLU A 238 -12.65 1.00 -7.89
CA GLU A 238 -14.12 1.04 -7.82
C GLU A 238 -14.79 0.06 -8.76
N VAL A 239 -14.26 -0.07 -9.99
CA VAL A 239 -14.85 -0.97 -10.99
C VAL A 239 -14.50 -2.44 -10.77
N CYS A 240 -13.50 -2.73 -9.91
CA CYS A 240 -13.10 -4.11 -9.64
C CYS A 240 -14.26 -4.88 -8.97
N PRO A 241 -14.70 -6.03 -9.52
CA PRO A 241 -15.82 -6.80 -8.97
C PRO A 241 -15.44 -7.57 -7.69
N ILE A 242 -14.14 -7.88 -7.52
CA ILE A 242 -13.66 -8.69 -6.39
C ILE A 242 -13.75 -7.89 -5.09
N GLY A 243 -14.26 -8.50 -4.04
CA GLY A 243 -14.35 -7.90 -2.71
C GLY A 243 -15.30 -6.69 -2.63
N LYS A 244 -16.22 -6.55 -3.58
CA LYS A 244 -17.33 -5.59 -3.40
C LYS A 244 -18.22 -6.10 -2.27
N PRO A 245 -18.58 -5.24 -1.29
CA PRO A 245 -19.60 -5.61 -0.35
C PRO A 245 -20.86 -6.00 -1.15
N LEU A 246 -21.47 -7.13 -0.80
CA LEU A 246 -22.80 -7.48 -1.28
C LEU A 246 -23.68 -6.26 -0.96
N ARG A 247 -24.21 -5.61 -1.98
CA ARG A 247 -25.20 -4.53 -1.75
C ARG A 247 -26.31 -5.16 -0.92
N SER A 248 -26.46 -4.73 0.33
CA SER A 248 -27.70 -4.95 1.07
C SER A 248 -28.83 -4.40 0.19
N LYS A 249 -29.70 -5.29 -0.25
CA LYS A 249 -30.92 -4.91 -0.96
C LYS A 249 -31.80 -4.07 -0.06
#